data_251068c867074b885c7864d17f65340e
#
_entry.id   251068c867074b885c7864d17f65340e
#
_cell.length_a   1.000
_cell.length_b   1.000
_cell.length_c   1.000
_cell.angle_alpha   90.00
_cell.angle_beta   90.00
_cell.angle_gamma   90.00
#
_symmetry.space_group_name_H-M   'P 1'
#
loop_
_entity.id
_entity.type
_entity.pdbx_description
1 polymer ?
#
loop_
_entity_poly.entity_id
_entity_poly.type
_entity_poly.pdbx_seq_one_letter_code
_entity_poly.pdbx_strand_id
1 'polypeptide(L)'
;MENPQASIIEKGGEVLLGLDITGNSVITCAILNAGDDIYELSKMGMNQDHKGKGYAEQIVNAAIEWAKTQDAKSIFLESNRILTNALYVYEKCGFVEVPMLPSPYERADIRMELKLQ
;
A
#
# COMPACT_ATOMS: atom_id res chain seq x y z
N MET A 1 12.15 14.44 15.30
CA MET A 1 13.02 14.24 14.29
C MET A 1 12.27 13.96 13.06
N GLU A 2 12.74 14.19 12.05
CA GLU A 2 12.08 13.99 10.92
C GLU A 2 12.54 12.81 10.27
N ASN A 3 11.79 12.27 9.49
CA ASN A 3 12.21 11.21 8.77
C ASN A 3 12.20 11.55 7.36
N PRO A 4 12.44 12.59 6.94
CA PRO A 4 12.20 13.01 5.61
C PRO A 4 13.12 12.43 4.64
N GLN A 5 13.61 11.34 4.98
CA GLN A 5 14.65 10.81 4.17
C GLN A 5 14.14 9.99 3.04
N ALA A 6 12.82 9.84 2.92
CA ALA A 6 12.25 9.09 1.82
C ALA A 6 11.39 10.00 0.96
N SER A 7 11.48 9.86 -0.34
CA SER A 7 10.59 10.51 -1.30
C SER A 7 9.80 9.41 -2.02
N ILE A 8 8.55 9.68 -2.32
CA ILE A 8 7.72 8.72 -3.00
C ILE A 8 7.62 9.12 -4.46
N ILE A 9 7.96 8.20 -5.35
CA ILE A 9 7.97 8.44 -6.78
C ILE A 9 7.04 7.46 -7.46
N GLU A 10 6.12 7.98 -8.28
CA GLU A 10 5.28 7.16 -9.12
C GLU A 10 6.08 6.74 -10.33
N LYS A 11 6.08 5.44 -10.63
CA LYS A 11 6.85 4.93 -11.73
C LYS A 11 5.95 4.10 -12.61
N GLY A 12 5.75 4.55 -13.84
CA GLY A 12 4.90 3.85 -14.78
C GLY A 12 3.43 3.93 -14.45
N GLY A 13 3.04 4.76 -13.51
CA GLY A 13 1.64 4.96 -13.17
C GLY A 13 1.04 3.87 -12.31
N GLU A 14 1.79 2.82 -12.04
CA GLU A 14 1.26 1.68 -11.28
C GLU A 14 2.19 1.21 -10.18
N VAL A 15 3.37 1.76 -10.10
CA VAL A 15 4.35 1.36 -9.09
C VAL A 15 4.85 2.60 -8.38
N LEU A 16 4.87 2.54 -7.07
CA LEU A 16 5.42 3.61 -6.25
C LEU A 16 6.71 3.13 -5.62
N LEU A 17 7.68 4.01 -5.57
CA LEU A 17 8.95 3.74 -4.92
C LEU A 17 9.16 4.76 -3.82
N GLY A 18 9.60 4.30 -2.66
CA GLY A 18 10.11 5.18 -1.63
C GLY A 18 11.62 5.17 -1.70
N LEU A 19 12.23 6.33 -1.84
CA LEU A 19 13.67 6.44 -1.97
C LEU A 19 14.24 7.14 -0.74
N ASP A 20 15.43 6.71 -0.32
CA ASP A 20 16.11 7.39 0.77
C ASP A 20 16.87 8.60 0.20
N ILE A 21 17.58 9.30 1.07
CA ILE A 21 18.26 10.53 0.68
C ILE A 21 19.34 10.28 -0.34
N THR A 22 19.84 9.06 -0.47
CA THR A 22 20.86 8.73 -1.45
C THR A 22 20.27 8.21 -2.75
N GLY A 23 18.94 8.09 -2.84
CA GLY A 23 18.29 7.62 -4.05
C GLY A 23 18.07 6.13 -4.10
N ASN A 24 18.39 5.41 -3.04
CA ASN A 24 18.15 3.95 -3.01
C ASN A 24 16.71 3.65 -2.64
N SER A 25 16.16 2.63 -3.29
CA SER A 25 14.79 2.21 -2.99
C SER A 25 14.74 1.55 -1.61
N VAL A 26 13.85 2.03 -0.75
CA VAL A 26 13.67 1.47 0.57
C VAL A 26 12.35 0.75 0.70
N ILE A 27 11.37 1.08 -0.12
CA ILE A 27 10.07 0.43 -0.08
C ILE A 27 9.41 0.59 -1.44
N THR A 28 8.63 -0.41 -1.83
CA THR A 28 7.90 -0.38 -3.10
C THR A 28 6.49 -0.88 -2.89
N CYS A 29 5.58 -0.47 -3.75
CA CYS A 29 4.29 -1.12 -3.84
C CYS A 29 3.74 -0.97 -5.25
N ALA A 30 2.86 -1.88 -5.63
CA ALA A 30 2.18 -1.82 -6.91
C ALA A 30 0.72 -1.49 -6.66
N ILE A 31 0.12 -0.72 -7.57
CA ILE A 31 -1.29 -0.38 -7.53
C ILE A 31 -1.87 -0.88 -8.84
N LEU A 32 -2.80 -1.82 -8.76
CA LEU A 32 -3.35 -2.48 -9.92
C LEU A 32 -4.78 -2.02 -10.14
N ASN A 33 -5.11 -1.72 -11.39
CA ASN A 33 -6.48 -1.36 -11.74
C ASN A 33 -7.31 -2.63 -11.78
N ALA A 34 -8.31 -2.72 -10.91
CA ALA A 34 -9.17 -3.90 -10.83
C ALA A 34 -10.48 -3.71 -11.59
N GLY A 35 -10.66 -2.58 -12.28
CA GLY A 35 -11.88 -2.30 -13.01
C GLY A 35 -12.88 -1.53 -12.16
N ASP A 36 -13.84 -0.87 -12.80
CA ASP A 36 -14.92 -0.15 -12.12
C ASP A 36 -14.43 0.89 -11.13
N ASP A 37 -13.27 1.50 -11.44
CA ASP A 37 -12.66 2.54 -10.60
C ASP A 37 -12.23 1.99 -9.24
N ILE A 38 -11.91 0.71 -9.17
CA ILE A 38 -11.42 0.05 -7.97
C ILE A 38 -9.97 -0.34 -8.23
N TYR A 39 -9.10 -0.09 -7.25
CA TYR A 39 -7.68 -0.38 -7.38
C TYR A 39 -7.26 -1.34 -6.28
N GLU A 40 -6.25 -2.13 -6.55
CA GLU A 40 -5.69 -3.08 -5.59
C GLU A 40 -4.28 -2.64 -5.20
N LEU A 41 -4.03 -2.55 -3.91
CA LEU A 41 -2.70 -2.30 -3.38
C LEU A 41 -2.00 -3.65 -3.23
N SER A 42 -0.89 -3.82 -3.92
CA SER A 42 -0.27 -5.14 -4.04
C SER A 42 1.24 -5.05 -3.97
N LYS A 43 1.89 -6.18 -3.79
CA LYS A 43 3.34 -6.34 -3.95
C LYS A 43 4.15 -5.33 -3.13
N MET A 44 3.72 -5.07 -1.89
CA MET A 44 4.47 -4.18 -1.04
C MET A 44 5.74 -4.88 -0.56
N GLY A 45 6.88 -4.24 -0.77
CA GLY A 45 8.15 -4.76 -0.31
C GLY A 45 8.96 -3.68 0.36
N MET A 46 9.73 -4.04 1.36
CA MET A 46 10.55 -3.08 2.07
C MET A 46 11.88 -3.71 2.43
N ASN A 47 12.93 -2.91 2.30
CA ASN A 47 14.25 -3.32 2.73
C ASN A 47 14.23 -3.51 4.26
N GLN A 48 14.76 -4.62 4.72
CA GLN A 48 14.74 -4.95 6.15
C GLN A 48 15.43 -3.89 7.00
N ASP A 49 16.44 -3.24 6.48
CA ASP A 49 17.18 -2.26 7.24
C ASP A 49 16.38 -1.00 7.53
N HIS A 50 15.21 -0.87 6.90
CA HIS A 50 14.40 0.34 7.05
C HIS A 50 13.08 0.07 7.76
N LYS A 51 12.91 -1.10 8.34
CA LYS A 51 11.70 -1.39 9.09
C LYS A 51 11.58 -0.47 10.28
N GLY A 52 10.35 -0.13 10.63
CA GLY A 52 10.10 0.67 11.82
C GLY A 52 10.29 2.15 11.65
N LYS A 53 10.56 2.61 10.43
CA LYS A 53 10.80 4.03 10.18
C LYS A 53 9.59 4.75 9.58
N GLY A 54 8.44 4.09 9.55
CA GLY A 54 7.24 4.72 9.05
C GLY A 54 7.11 4.74 7.54
N TYR A 55 8.00 4.07 6.82
CA TYR A 55 7.96 4.09 5.36
C TYR A 55 6.72 3.38 4.83
N ALA A 56 6.29 2.31 5.48
CA ALA A 56 5.10 1.60 5.02
C ALA A 56 3.88 2.49 5.06
N GLU A 57 3.71 3.24 6.13
CA GLU A 57 2.60 4.17 6.23
C GLU A 57 2.69 5.25 5.16
N GLN A 58 3.90 5.75 4.91
CA GLN A 58 4.10 6.78 3.90
C GLN A 58 3.72 6.29 2.51
N ILE A 59 4.12 5.06 2.14
CA ILE A 59 3.84 4.60 0.80
C ILE A 59 2.38 4.22 0.63
N VAL A 60 1.74 3.71 1.70
CA VAL A 60 0.31 3.43 1.64
C VAL A 60 -0.48 4.72 1.45
N ASN A 61 -0.11 5.77 2.19
CA ASN A 61 -0.78 7.05 2.03
C ASN A 61 -0.53 7.65 0.64
N ALA A 62 0.67 7.47 0.08
CA ALA A 62 0.95 7.94 -1.27
C ALA A 62 0.10 7.18 -2.29
N ALA A 63 -0.10 5.88 -2.08
CA ALA A 63 -0.95 5.10 -2.97
C ALA A 63 -2.40 5.60 -2.92
N ILE A 64 -2.88 5.92 -1.72
CA ILE A 64 -4.23 6.44 -1.54
C ILE A 64 -4.37 7.76 -2.31
N GLU A 65 -3.41 8.66 -2.16
CA GLU A 65 -3.47 9.94 -2.85
C GLU A 65 -3.40 9.76 -4.36
N TRP A 66 -2.57 8.86 -4.83
CA TRP A 66 -2.49 8.60 -6.27
C TRP A 66 -3.82 8.08 -6.78
N ALA A 67 -4.45 7.15 -6.07
CA ALA A 67 -5.74 6.61 -6.49
C ALA A 67 -6.81 7.69 -6.55
N LYS A 68 -6.75 8.66 -5.63
CA LYS A 68 -7.69 9.78 -5.66
C LYS A 68 -7.52 10.58 -6.95
N THR A 69 -6.30 10.73 -7.45
CA THR A 69 -6.08 11.46 -8.69
C THR A 69 -6.64 10.71 -9.89
N GLN A 70 -6.89 9.41 -9.76
CA GLN A 70 -7.47 8.60 -10.81
C GLN A 70 -8.99 8.47 -10.65
N ASP A 71 -9.59 9.24 -9.74
CA ASP A 71 -11.03 9.21 -9.45
C ASP A 71 -11.46 7.82 -8.97
N ALA A 72 -10.59 7.13 -8.25
CA ALA A 72 -10.91 5.81 -7.74
C ALA A 72 -12.05 5.88 -6.73
N LYS A 73 -12.91 4.87 -6.73
CA LYS A 73 -13.98 4.74 -5.75
C LYS A 73 -13.47 4.11 -4.50
N SER A 74 -12.56 3.17 -4.60
CA SER A 74 -12.02 2.47 -3.46
C SER A 74 -10.70 1.81 -3.79
N ILE A 75 -9.97 1.43 -2.74
CA ILE A 75 -8.78 0.62 -2.84
C ILE A 75 -8.99 -0.57 -1.93
N PHE A 76 -8.61 -1.76 -2.38
CA PHE A 76 -8.62 -2.92 -1.51
C PHE A 76 -7.25 -3.57 -1.51
N LEU A 77 -7.03 -4.44 -0.53
CA LEU A 77 -5.84 -5.27 -0.47
C LEU A 77 -6.21 -6.61 0.11
N GLU A 78 -5.38 -7.60 -0.18
CA GLU A 78 -5.50 -8.90 0.44
C GLU A 78 -4.17 -9.22 1.10
N SER A 79 -4.22 -9.79 2.28
CA SER A 79 -3.03 -10.00 3.07
C SER A 79 -3.19 -11.24 3.92
N ASN A 80 -2.30 -11.43 4.86
CA ASN A 80 -2.32 -12.59 5.74
C ASN A 80 -2.34 -12.09 7.19
N ARG A 81 -3.19 -12.69 8.01
CA ARG A 81 -3.37 -12.26 9.40
C ARG A 81 -2.10 -12.37 10.22
N ILE A 82 -1.16 -13.19 9.79
CA ILE A 82 0.10 -13.31 10.51
C ILE A 82 0.96 -12.04 10.37
N LEU A 83 0.68 -11.21 9.37
CA LEU A 83 1.43 -9.99 9.14
C LEU A 83 0.85 -8.84 9.96
N THR A 84 0.90 -8.98 11.28
CA THR A 84 0.20 -8.06 12.18
C THR A 84 0.69 -6.62 12.05
N ASN A 85 1.98 -6.41 11.81
CA ASN A 85 2.48 -5.05 11.65
C ASN A 85 1.94 -4.39 10.40
N ALA A 86 1.83 -5.14 9.30
CA ALA A 86 1.28 -4.61 8.08
C ALA A 86 -0.19 -4.26 8.26
N LEU A 87 -0.95 -5.15 8.90
CA LEU A 87 -2.36 -4.89 9.12
C LEU A 87 -2.59 -3.65 10.00
N TYR A 88 -1.72 -3.46 10.99
CA TYR A 88 -1.80 -2.28 11.82
C TYR A 88 -1.62 -1.01 10.97
N VAL A 89 -0.64 -1.03 10.05
CA VAL A 89 -0.42 0.12 9.18
C VAL A 89 -1.64 0.39 8.30
N TYR A 90 -2.23 -0.67 7.73
CA TYR A 90 -3.40 -0.50 6.89
C TYR A 90 -4.56 0.08 7.68
N GLU A 91 -4.82 -0.41 8.88
CA GLU A 91 -5.88 0.13 9.73
C GLU A 91 -5.62 1.60 10.05
N LYS A 92 -4.38 1.93 10.32
CA LYS A 92 -4.00 3.29 10.65
C LYS A 92 -4.23 4.23 9.48
N CYS A 93 -4.14 3.72 8.25
CA CYS A 93 -4.39 4.50 7.06
C CYS A 93 -5.87 4.54 6.68
N GLY A 94 -6.73 3.87 7.42
CA GLY A 94 -8.17 3.94 7.21
C GLY A 94 -8.80 2.71 6.60
N PHE A 95 -8.02 1.68 6.29
CA PHE A 95 -8.58 0.45 5.74
C PHE A 95 -9.33 -0.32 6.81
N VAL A 96 -10.41 -0.98 6.41
CA VAL A 96 -11.19 -1.82 7.32
C VAL A 96 -11.33 -3.20 6.72
N GLU A 97 -11.42 -4.20 7.58
CA GLU A 97 -11.60 -5.57 7.12
C GLU A 97 -12.98 -5.74 6.50
N VAL A 98 -13.04 -6.45 5.37
CA VAL A 98 -14.28 -6.77 4.69
C VAL A 98 -14.31 -8.28 4.42
N PRO A 99 -15.48 -8.85 4.05
CA PRO A 99 -15.53 -10.27 3.77
C PRO A 99 -14.56 -10.69 2.68
N MET A 100 -13.92 -11.84 2.90
CA MET A 100 -12.97 -12.37 1.95
C MET A 100 -13.71 -13.02 0.80
N LEU A 101 -13.31 -12.66 -0.42
CA LEU A 101 -13.84 -13.26 -1.63
C LEU A 101 -12.84 -14.28 -2.16
N PRO A 102 -13.26 -15.17 -3.07
CA PRO A 102 -12.29 -16.07 -3.70
C PRO A 102 -11.13 -15.26 -4.28
N SER A 103 -9.91 -15.71 -4.01
CA SER A 103 -8.72 -14.96 -4.33
C SER A 103 -7.73 -15.83 -5.06
N PRO A 104 -6.98 -15.29 -6.02
CA PRO A 104 -5.90 -16.03 -6.65
C PRO A 104 -4.68 -16.18 -5.73
N TYR A 105 -4.66 -15.48 -4.61
CA TYR A 105 -3.50 -15.51 -3.70
C TYR A 105 -3.76 -16.55 -2.63
N GLU A 106 -3.09 -17.69 -2.73
CA GLU A 106 -3.34 -18.81 -1.84
C GLU A 106 -3.14 -18.48 -0.36
N ARG A 107 -2.24 -17.56 -0.07
CA ARG A 107 -1.90 -17.25 1.32
C ARG A 107 -2.71 -16.10 1.89
N ALA A 108 -3.56 -15.50 1.10
CA ALA A 108 -4.36 -14.40 1.60
C ALA A 108 -5.52 -14.94 2.43
N ASP A 109 -5.69 -14.44 3.63
CA ASP A 109 -6.80 -14.83 4.49
C ASP A 109 -7.50 -13.63 5.11
N ILE A 110 -7.16 -12.42 4.67
CA ILE A 110 -7.85 -11.21 5.09
C ILE A 110 -7.92 -10.25 3.90
N ARG A 111 -9.05 -9.59 3.76
CA ARG A 111 -9.22 -8.54 2.75
C ARG A 111 -9.59 -7.26 3.48
N MET A 112 -8.98 -6.17 3.08
CA MET A 112 -9.27 -4.86 3.65
C MET A 112 -9.61 -3.89 2.54
N GLU A 113 -10.41 -2.88 2.84
CA GLU A 113 -10.87 -1.92 1.85
C GLU A 113 -10.91 -0.53 2.43
N LEU A 114 -10.61 0.46 1.59
CA LEU A 114 -10.76 1.87 1.94
C LEU A 114 -11.61 2.52 0.86
N LYS A 115 -12.73 3.10 1.25
CA LYS A 115 -13.58 3.82 0.31
C LYS A 115 -13.08 5.22 0.17
N LEU A 116 -13.00 5.70 -1.08
CA LEU A 116 -12.49 7.03 -1.39
C LEU A 116 -13.58 7.99 -1.82
N GLN A 117 -14.76 7.48 -2.11
CA GLN A 117 -15.90 8.33 -2.53
C GLN A 117 -17.15 7.91 -1.79
#